data_44cacbff2520ae8d1ec5a56b9d992822
#
_entry.id   44cacbff2520ae8d1ec5a56b9d992822
#
_cell.length_a   1.000
_cell.length_b   1.000
_cell.length_c   1.000
_cell.angle_alpha   90.00
_cell.angle_beta   90.00
_cell.angle_gamma   90.00
#
_symmetry.space_group_name_H-M   'P 1'
#
loop_
_entity.id
_entity.type
_entity.pdbx_description
1 polymer ?
#
loop_
_entity_poly.entity_id
_entity_poly.type
_entity_poly.pdbx_seq_one_letter_code
_entity_poly.pdbx_strand_id
1 'polypeptide(L)'
;GFGCEYGLGCYSNLNLIAPALGDRLRAESPESRVVSIAADPVSAIVLAGLGTDAYWVNTATAGWTSSSRYMLYLPGWVESFNDQYKGNTYLADWFWALHLAPERYVNRRYARVPLPSGGRFLELPCVGAQSGAAGGGRYAPVVATPLASDLVADFAMQAVVHEALGRDDAPDILNVCFDAPRDIIARYGPESVEAEDMFYQLDRTLGALIGFIVSQVGEERVLFVLTSDHGSSASFDAVGPERERFNGVQFSAIVNSFLCARYEGDRWVTGYSNRRLYFDRREAFERGLSLDEVQRRASDFALQFRGIARVVPSCDLRGGAASDAYMQRVRNGYFPKRSGDLLVDLVPGRIEERAGVRSSAGSAYDYDTHVPLVMAGGGLPHARVEEPVDMASLPVTLARILGIQRPEAATAEALPVVE
;
A
#
# COMPACT_ATOMS: atom_id res chain seq x y z
N GLY A 1 -12.40 -12.10 11.28
CA GLY A 1 -11.00 -12.27 11.65
C GLY A 1 -10.84 -12.63 13.10
N PHE A 2 -9.74 -13.26 13.46
CA PHE A 2 -9.41 -13.50 14.87
C PHE A 2 -9.25 -12.13 15.55
N GLY A 3 -9.95 -11.93 16.69
CA GLY A 3 -9.88 -10.67 17.42
C GLY A 3 -10.58 -9.48 16.74
N CYS A 4 -11.64 -9.71 15.97
CA CYS A 4 -12.53 -8.64 15.53
C CYS A 4 -13.14 -7.94 16.76
N GLU A 5 -12.54 -6.87 17.20
CA GLU A 5 -13.16 -5.96 18.16
C GLU A 5 -14.07 -4.95 17.43
N TYR A 6 -15.18 -4.64 18.04
CA TYR A 6 -16.13 -3.66 17.51
C TYR A 6 -15.40 -2.32 17.29
N GLY A 7 -15.30 -1.88 16.03
CA GLY A 7 -14.64 -0.60 15.66
C GLY A 7 -13.28 -0.71 15.00
N LEU A 8 -12.58 -1.87 15.02
CA LEU A 8 -11.27 -2.04 14.38
C LEU A 8 -11.35 -2.61 12.95
N GLY A 9 -12.55 -2.94 12.47
CA GLY A 9 -12.79 -3.53 11.16
C GLY A 9 -12.56 -5.04 11.13
N CYS A 10 -13.20 -5.71 10.18
CA CYS A 10 -13.00 -7.12 9.88
C CYS A 10 -12.42 -7.22 8.46
N TYR A 11 -11.24 -7.81 8.35
CA TYR A 11 -10.52 -7.92 7.09
C TYR A 11 -10.60 -9.33 6.52
N SER A 12 -10.78 -9.44 5.21
CA SER A 12 -10.79 -10.72 4.50
C SER A 12 -10.56 -10.51 3.01
N ASN A 13 -10.32 -11.61 2.29
CA ASN A 13 -10.15 -11.63 0.85
C ASN A 13 -11.46 -11.59 0.03
N LEU A 14 -12.62 -11.41 0.65
CA LEU A 14 -13.92 -11.42 -0.04
C LEU A 14 -14.05 -10.40 -1.18
N ASN A 15 -13.26 -9.34 -1.12
CA ASN A 15 -13.25 -8.31 -2.15
C ASN A 15 -12.24 -8.58 -3.28
N LEU A 16 -11.39 -9.58 -3.16
CA LEU A 16 -10.52 -10.01 -4.25
C LEU A 16 -11.33 -10.81 -5.28
N ILE A 17 -11.10 -10.55 -6.56
CA ILE A 17 -11.83 -11.20 -7.66
C ILE A 17 -10.89 -11.96 -8.60
N ALA A 18 -9.58 -11.81 -8.43
CA ALA A 18 -8.57 -12.49 -9.21
C ALA A 18 -7.58 -13.21 -8.29
N PRO A 19 -7.07 -14.38 -8.70
CA PRO A 19 -6.01 -15.07 -7.98
C PRO A 19 -4.69 -14.30 -8.08
N ALA A 20 -3.90 -14.37 -7.00
CA ALA A 20 -2.53 -13.91 -6.97
C ALA A 20 -1.55 -14.96 -7.53
N LEU A 21 -0.27 -14.60 -7.65
CA LEU A 21 0.79 -15.53 -8.08
C LEU A 21 0.87 -16.75 -7.14
N GLY A 22 0.78 -16.53 -5.83
CA GLY A 22 0.79 -17.60 -4.83
C GLY A 22 -0.37 -18.59 -4.96
N ASP A 23 -1.57 -18.10 -5.33
CA ASP A 23 -2.71 -18.98 -5.61
C ASP A 23 -2.44 -19.92 -6.78
N ARG A 24 -1.79 -19.40 -7.84
CA ARG A 24 -1.39 -20.19 -9.01
C ARG A 24 -0.33 -21.21 -8.65
N LEU A 25 0.69 -20.81 -7.88
CA LEU A 25 1.73 -21.73 -7.44
C LEU A 25 1.12 -22.89 -6.66
N ARG A 26 0.27 -22.64 -5.68
CA ARG A 26 -0.35 -23.69 -4.88
C ARG A 26 -1.31 -24.58 -5.68
N ALA A 27 -1.96 -24.03 -6.71
CA ALA A 27 -2.82 -24.82 -7.57
C ALA A 27 -2.05 -25.83 -8.44
N GLU A 28 -0.82 -25.51 -8.85
CA GLU A 28 0.03 -26.38 -9.68
C GLU A 28 1.05 -27.18 -8.87
N SER A 29 1.44 -26.68 -7.70
CA SER A 29 2.33 -27.34 -6.74
C SER A 29 1.69 -27.29 -5.33
N PRO A 30 0.83 -28.26 -4.97
CA PRO A 30 0.12 -28.27 -3.69
C PRO A 30 1.05 -28.34 -2.46
N GLU A 31 2.28 -28.80 -2.63
CA GLU A 31 3.30 -28.89 -1.58
C GLU A 31 3.95 -27.51 -1.31
N SER A 32 3.88 -26.59 -2.28
CA SER A 32 4.41 -25.23 -2.14
C SER A 32 3.69 -24.44 -1.04
N ARG A 33 4.46 -23.71 -0.27
CA ARG A 33 3.97 -22.83 0.79
C ARG A 33 4.05 -21.39 0.33
N VAL A 34 3.00 -20.63 0.63
CA VAL A 34 2.94 -19.21 0.32
C VAL A 34 2.49 -18.47 1.55
N VAL A 35 3.38 -17.65 2.09
CA VAL A 35 3.15 -16.87 3.31
C VAL A 35 3.28 -15.39 2.99
N SER A 36 2.30 -14.60 3.41
CA SER A 36 2.27 -13.14 3.20
C SER A 36 2.15 -12.41 4.51
N ILE A 37 3.08 -11.50 4.76
CA ILE A 37 3.28 -10.82 6.04
C ILE A 37 3.34 -9.31 5.80
N ALA A 38 2.54 -8.56 6.55
CA ALA A 38 2.56 -7.09 6.53
C ALA A 38 2.10 -6.54 7.89
N ALA A 39 2.41 -5.31 8.20
CA ALA A 39 1.80 -4.65 9.35
C ALA A 39 0.34 -4.28 9.06
N ASP A 40 0.03 -3.87 7.83
CA ASP A 40 -1.31 -3.52 7.37
C ASP A 40 -2.07 -4.75 6.85
N PRO A 41 -3.34 -4.96 7.28
CA PRO A 41 -4.13 -6.11 6.82
C PRO A 41 -4.41 -6.11 5.32
N VAL A 42 -4.56 -4.95 4.69
CA VAL A 42 -4.85 -4.87 3.24
C VAL A 42 -3.62 -5.31 2.44
N SER A 43 -2.43 -4.87 2.82
CA SER A 43 -1.17 -5.28 2.20
C SER A 43 -0.97 -6.80 2.27
N ALA A 44 -1.15 -7.41 3.45
CA ALA A 44 -1.03 -8.84 3.62
C ALA A 44 -2.05 -9.62 2.76
N ILE A 45 -3.31 -9.17 2.73
CA ILE A 45 -4.41 -9.82 1.99
C ILE A 45 -4.18 -9.75 0.49
N VAL A 46 -3.76 -8.60 -0.04
CA VAL A 46 -3.51 -8.43 -1.49
C VAL A 46 -2.36 -9.32 -1.95
N LEU A 47 -1.31 -9.44 -1.15
CA LEU A 47 -0.16 -10.32 -1.45
C LEU A 47 -0.53 -11.80 -1.35
N ALA A 48 -1.36 -12.18 -0.35
CA ALA A 48 -1.78 -13.57 -0.16
C ALA A 48 -2.79 -14.05 -1.21
N GLY A 49 -3.59 -13.17 -1.79
CA GLY A 49 -4.61 -13.56 -2.74
C GLY A 49 -5.80 -14.28 -2.09
N LEU A 50 -6.30 -15.32 -2.78
CA LEU A 50 -7.56 -15.97 -2.43
C LEU A 50 -7.40 -17.10 -1.41
N GLY A 51 -6.28 -17.82 -1.40
CA GLY A 51 -6.17 -19.09 -0.68
C GLY A 51 -4.83 -19.39 -0.02
N THR A 52 -3.90 -18.41 0.08
CA THR A 52 -2.61 -18.59 0.76
C THR A 52 -2.60 -17.96 2.15
N ASP A 53 -1.54 -18.17 2.93
CA ASP A 53 -1.51 -17.70 4.31
C ASP A 53 -1.17 -16.19 4.39
N ALA A 54 -1.95 -15.46 5.19
CA ALA A 54 -1.79 -14.02 5.40
C ALA A 54 -1.75 -13.69 6.89
N TYR A 55 -0.75 -12.89 7.30
CA TYR A 55 -0.59 -12.42 8.67
C TYR A 55 -0.40 -10.91 8.71
N TRP A 56 -1.02 -10.26 9.71
CA TRP A 56 -0.89 -8.82 9.94
C TRP A 56 -0.96 -8.48 11.43
N VAL A 57 -0.60 -7.25 11.77
CA VAL A 57 -0.62 -6.79 13.15
C VAL A 57 -2.02 -6.37 13.58
N ASN A 58 -2.49 -6.89 14.70
CA ASN A 58 -3.67 -6.38 15.39
C ASN A 58 -3.27 -5.15 16.22
N THR A 59 -3.66 -3.97 15.78
CA THR A 59 -3.31 -2.71 16.43
C THR A 59 -3.93 -2.50 17.80
N ALA A 60 -4.89 -3.32 18.22
CA ALA A 60 -5.42 -3.30 19.58
C ALA A 60 -4.50 -4.00 20.58
N THR A 61 -3.85 -5.08 20.16
CA THR A 61 -3.06 -5.97 21.03
C THR A 61 -1.56 -5.95 20.74
N ALA A 62 -1.15 -5.42 19.58
CA ALA A 62 0.17 -5.55 18.96
C ALA A 62 0.56 -7.00 18.61
N GLY A 63 -0.35 -7.94 18.69
CA GLY A 63 -0.12 -9.34 18.30
C GLY A 63 -0.37 -9.56 16.80
N TRP A 64 0.21 -10.63 16.29
CA TRP A 64 -0.05 -11.09 14.93
C TRP A 64 -1.37 -11.83 14.84
N THR A 65 -2.08 -11.62 13.75
CA THR A 65 -3.40 -12.17 13.51
C THR A 65 -3.62 -12.50 12.05
N SER A 66 -4.76 -13.11 11.74
CA SER A 66 -5.18 -13.46 10.39
C SER A 66 -6.70 -13.36 10.24
N SER A 67 -7.25 -13.89 9.18
CA SER A 67 -8.69 -14.04 8.95
C SER A 67 -9.10 -15.51 8.95
N SER A 68 -10.29 -15.78 9.49
CA SER A 68 -10.93 -17.11 9.39
C SER A 68 -11.21 -17.55 7.93
N ARG A 69 -10.95 -16.69 6.95
CA ARG A 69 -10.99 -17.03 5.51
C ARG A 69 -9.72 -17.72 5.04
N TYR A 70 -8.59 -17.49 5.71
CA TYR A 70 -7.32 -18.11 5.38
C TYR A 70 -7.06 -19.35 6.23
N MET A 71 -7.37 -19.30 7.52
CA MET A 71 -7.14 -20.40 8.47
C MET A 71 -8.21 -20.43 9.55
N LEU A 72 -8.54 -21.63 10.07
CA LEU A 72 -9.53 -21.78 11.12
C LEU A 72 -8.99 -21.37 12.50
N TYR A 73 -7.72 -21.60 12.74
CA TYR A 73 -6.99 -21.25 13.97
C TYR A 73 -5.63 -20.68 13.60
N LEU A 74 -5.09 -19.83 14.44
CA LEU A 74 -3.69 -19.41 14.29
C LEU A 74 -2.78 -20.62 14.56
N PRO A 75 -1.69 -20.79 13.80
CA PRO A 75 -0.68 -21.79 14.12
C PRO A 75 -0.10 -21.60 15.52
N GLY A 76 0.22 -22.70 16.21
CA GLY A 76 0.74 -22.64 17.58
C GLY A 76 2.03 -21.82 17.74
N TRP A 77 2.86 -21.76 16.69
CA TRP A 77 4.05 -20.92 16.69
C TRP A 77 3.70 -19.40 16.68
N VAL A 78 2.61 -19.01 16.00
CA VAL A 78 2.12 -17.61 16.01
C VAL A 78 1.58 -17.24 17.39
N GLU A 79 0.85 -18.15 18.04
CA GLU A 79 0.37 -17.95 19.41
C GLU A 79 1.55 -17.80 20.38
N SER A 80 2.55 -18.68 20.26
CA SER A 80 3.79 -18.61 21.07
C SER A 80 4.57 -17.32 20.83
N PHE A 81 4.67 -16.86 19.57
CA PHE A 81 5.28 -15.58 19.25
C PHE A 81 4.52 -14.41 19.89
N ASN A 82 3.20 -14.39 19.77
CA ASN A 82 2.37 -13.36 20.39
C ASN A 82 2.50 -13.33 21.90
N ASP A 83 2.66 -14.49 22.56
CA ASP A 83 2.85 -14.60 24.00
C ASP A 83 4.23 -14.07 24.44
N GLN A 84 5.26 -14.29 23.65
CA GLN A 84 6.62 -13.81 23.89
C GLN A 84 6.72 -12.28 23.68
N TYR A 85 6.08 -11.77 22.64
CA TYR A 85 6.13 -10.35 22.24
C TYR A 85 4.86 -9.60 22.66
N LYS A 86 4.34 -9.83 23.87
CA LYS A 86 3.17 -9.08 24.38
C LYS A 86 3.45 -7.58 24.32
N GLY A 87 2.64 -6.87 23.54
CA GLY A 87 2.86 -5.47 23.19
C GLY A 87 3.09 -4.53 24.37
N ASN A 88 2.50 -4.84 25.54
CA ASN A 88 2.71 -4.05 26.76
C ASN A 88 4.15 -4.12 27.30
N THR A 89 4.87 -5.21 27.08
CA THR A 89 6.24 -5.41 27.59
C THR A 89 7.27 -5.02 26.55
N TYR A 90 7.05 -5.39 25.31
CA TYR A 90 8.00 -5.14 24.22
C TYR A 90 8.04 -3.66 23.80
N LEU A 91 6.89 -2.97 23.87
CA LEU A 91 6.73 -1.58 23.40
C LEU A 91 6.82 -0.55 24.53
N ALA A 92 6.86 -0.97 25.80
CA ALA A 92 6.76 -0.08 26.95
C ALA A 92 7.87 0.99 27.00
N ASP A 93 9.08 0.59 26.64
CA ASP A 93 10.29 1.43 26.71
C ASP A 93 10.86 1.77 25.33
N TRP A 94 10.11 1.45 24.25
CA TRP A 94 10.62 1.70 22.91
C TRP A 94 10.52 3.18 22.55
N PHE A 95 11.58 3.69 21.96
CA PHE A 95 11.64 5.03 21.41
C PHE A 95 12.36 5.02 20.07
N TRP A 96 11.99 5.91 19.19
CA TRP A 96 12.68 6.09 17.92
C TRP A 96 13.95 6.90 18.13
N ALA A 97 15.11 6.27 18.02
CA ALA A 97 16.41 6.92 17.98
C ALA A 97 16.90 7.02 16.55
N LEU A 98 17.60 8.12 16.21
CA LEU A 98 18.26 8.21 14.92
C LEU A 98 19.33 7.14 14.77
N HIS A 99 19.39 6.52 13.60
CA HIS A 99 20.40 5.51 13.26
C HIS A 99 21.80 6.11 13.13
N LEU A 100 21.89 7.32 12.59
CA LEU A 100 23.16 8.05 12.42
C LEU A 100 23.24 9.26 13.34
N ALA A 101 24.46 9.82 13.49
CA ALA A 101 24.62 11.10 14.15
C ALA A 101 23.86 12.22 13.39
N PRO A 102 23.19 13.15 14.07
CA PRO A 102 22.30 14.15 13.43
C PRO A 102 22.94 14.96 12.30
N GLU A 103 24.26 15.16 12.37
CA GLU A 103 25.02 15.93 11.38
C GLU A 103 25.15 15.23 10.02
N ARG A 104 24.92 13.92 9.99
CA ARG A 104 25.05 13.09 8.81
C ARG A 104 23.80 13.09 7.94
N TYR A 105 22.67 13.60 8.46
CA TYR A 105 21.42 13.63 7.71
C TYR A 105 21.41 14.80 6.72
N VAL A 106 21.08 14.50 5.47
CA VAL A 106 20.92 15.48 4.39
C VAL A 106 19.69 16.37 4.66
N ASN A 107 18.62 15.74 5.13
CA ASN A 107 17.32 16.38 5.35
C ASN A 107 17.14 17.00 6.74
N ARG A 108 18.22 17.14 7.54
CA ARG A 108 18.16 17.63 8.92
C ARG A 108 17.41 18.97 9.12
N ARG A 109 17.44 19.85 8.12
CA ARG A 109 16.71 21.14 8.14
C ARG A 109 15.20 20.98 7.99
N TYR A 110 14.74 19.83 7.57
CA TYR A 110 13.33 19.48 7.39
C TYR A 110 12.82 18.56 8.50
N ALA A 111 13.57 18.41 9.60
CA ALA A 111 13.10 17.68 10.76
C ALA A 111 11.77 18.26 11.24
N ARG A 112 10.77 17.41 11.39
CA ARG A 112 9.43 17.80 11.84
C ARG A 112 9.29 17.71 13.35
N VAL A 113 10.14 16.91 13.95
CA VAL A 113 10.32 16.84 15.40
C VAL A 113 11.64 17.52 15.75
N PRO A 114 11.69 18.38 16.77
CA PRO A 114 12.95 19.01 17.18
C PRO A 114 14.01 17.94 17.44
N LEU A 115 15.18 18.09 16.81
CA LEU A 115 16.33 17.23 17.03
C LEU A 115 16.89 17.55 18.42
N PRO A 116 16.81 16.67 19.43
CA PRO A 116 17.38 16.96 20.74
C PRO A 116 18.90 16.99 20.68
N SER A 117 19.48 17.87 21.45
CA SER A 117 20.91 17.82 21.78
C SER A 117 21.20 16.57 22.58
N GLY A 118 21.46 15.44 21.93
CA GLY A 118 21.70 14.17 22.60
C GLY A 118 21.18 12.93 21.89
N GLY A 119 20.61 13.05 20.67
CA GLY A 119 20.34 11.90 19.79
C GLY A 119 19.13 11.03 20.16
N ARG A 120 18.24 11.47 21.04
CA ARG A 120 16.99 10.76 21.33
C ARG A 120 15.82 11.47 20.70
N PHE A 121 15.01 10.71 19.95
CA PHE A 121 13.82 11.20 19.27
C PHE A 121 12.58 10.46 19.66
N LEU A 122 11.47 11.16 19.50
CA LEU A 122 10.13 10.62 19.60
C LEU A 122 10.00 9.59 20.72
N GLU A 123 9.78 10.08 21.92
CA GLU A 123 8.98 9.32 22.85
C GLU A 123 7.65 9.09 22.13
N LEU A 124 7.48 7.87 21.63
CA LEU A 124 6.16 7.50 21.17
C LEU A 124 5.26 7.48 22.40
N PRO A 125 4.22 8.30 22.45
CA PRO A 125 3.17 8.14 23.45
C PRO A 125 2.36 6.87 23.11
N CYS A 126 3.05 5.74 22.89
CA CYS A 126 2.39 4.52 22.45
C CYS A 126 1.68 3.79 23.56
N VAL A 127 1.99 4.07 24.81
CA VAL A 127 1.54 3.22 25.93
C VAL A 127 0.69 3.95 26.97
N GLY A 128 0.32 5.18 26.77
CA GLY A 128 -0.45 5.95 27.79
C GLY A 128 -1.52 6.89 27.26
N ALA A 129 -1.44 7.32 26.04
CA ALA A 129 -2.45 8.20 25.48
C ALA A 129 -3.63 7.38 24.94
N GLN A 130 -4.83 7.70 25.42
CA GLN A 130 -6.06 7.28 24.76
C GLN A 130 -5.99 7.87 23.34
N SER A 131 -5.65 7.06 22.36
CA SER A 131 -5.70 7.45 20.96
C SER A 131 -7.17 7.57 20.55
N GLY A 132 -7.74 8.74 20.78
CA GLY A 132 -9.07 9.12 20.33
C GLY A 132 -9.16 9.43 18.83
N ALA A 133 -8.23 8.90 18.03
CA ALA A 133 -8.31 8.97 16.58
C ALA A 133 -9.25 7.86 16.10
N ALA A 134 -10.30 8.26 15.41
CA ALA A 134 -11.34 7.40 14.89
C ALA A 134 -10.76 6.16 14.18
N GLY A 135 -10.92 4.97 14.77
CA GLY A 135 -10.71 3.68 14.13
C GLY A 135 -9.37 2.98 14.32
N GLY A 136 -8.42 3.50 15.11
CA GLY A 136 -7.13 2.85 15.38
C GLY A 136 -7.05 2.22 16.77
N GLY A 137 -6.48 1.00 16.88
CA GLY A 137 -6.18 0.37 18.17
C GLY A 137 -5.07 1.14 18.93
N ARG A 138 -4.86 0.76 20.20
CA ARG A 138 -3.87 1.37 21.09
C ARG A 138 -2.44 1.42 20.49
N TYR A 139 -2.09 0.46 19.68
CA TYR A 139 -0.77 0.32 19.05
C TYR A 139 -0.71 0.85 17.61
N ALA A 140 -1.77 1.47 17.11
CA ALA A 140 -1.79 2.06 15.77
C ALA A 140 -0.63 3.04 15.48
N PRO A 141 -0.12 3.84 16.44
CA PRO A 141 1.03 4.70 16.18
C PRO A 141 2.33 3.97 15.83
N VAL A 142 2.48 2.70 16.23
CA VAL A 142 3.68 1.88 15.97
C VAL A 142 3.89 1.66 14.47
N VAL A 143 2.82 1.53 13.69
CA VAL A 143 2.90 1.26 12.25
C VAL A 143 3.60 2.38 11.48
N ALA A 144 3.56 3.62 12.00
CA ALA A 144 4.25 4.77 11.44
C ALA A 144 5.63 5.01 12.09
N THR A 145 6.36 3.94 12.38
CA THR A 145 7.71 3.98 12.96
C THR A 145 8.59 2.88 12.36
N PRO A 146 9.92 2.99 12.40
CA PRO A 146 10.83 1.93 11.94
C PRO A 146 10.62 0.60 12.66
N LEU A 147 10.16 0.63 13.93
CA LEU A 147 9.87 -0.59 14.70
C LEU A 147 8.87 -1.53 13.98
N ALA A 148 7.91 -0.98 13.25
CA ALA A 148 7.00 -1.82 12.48
C ALA A 148 7.74 -2.69 11.45
N SER A 149 8.81 -2.15 10.84
CA SER A 149 9.65 -2.93 9.93
C SER A 149 10.43 -4.03 10.65
N ASP A 150 10.97 -3.74 11.83
CA ASP A 150 11.66 -4.75 12.64
C ASP A 150 10.69 -5.88 13.05
N LEU A 151 9.48 -5.53 13.51
CA LEU A 151 8.44 -6.52 13.88
C LEU A 151 8.03 -7.41 12.69
N VAL A 152 7.90 -6.82 11.50
CA VAL A 152 7.59 -7.57 10.27
C VAL A 152 8.72 -8.52 9.91
N ALA A 153 9.97 -8.07 9.98
CA ALA A 153 11.14 -8.90 9.69
C ALA A 153 11.30 -10.05 10.70
N ASP A 154 11.15 -9.76 12.00
CA ASP A 154 11.23 -10.78 13.05
C ASP A 154 10.18 -11.87 12.85
N PHE A 155 8.94 -11.49 12.56
CA PHE A 155 7.88 -12.44 12.29
C PHE A 155 8.13 -13.23 10.99
N ALA A 156 8.66 -12.59 9.95
CA ALA A 156 9.04 -13.25 8.70
C ALA A 156 10.15 -14.30 8.92
N MET A 157 11.16 -14.01 9.75
CA MET A 157 12.20 -14.97 10.11
C MET A 157 11.60 -16.20 10.83
N GLN A 158 10.65 -15.99 11.75
CA GLN A 158 9.95 -17.10 12.41
C GLN A 158 9.12 -17.92 11.42
N ALA A 159 8.43 -17.27 10.48
CA ALA A 159 7.69 -17.97 9.43
C ALA A 159 8.59 -18.86 8.56
N VAL A 160 9.79 -18.38 8.18
CA VAL A 160 10.77 -19.20 7.43
C VAL A 160 11.09 -20.49 8.16
N VAL A 161 11.29 -20.41 9.48
CA VAL A 161 11.65 -21.60 10.31
C VAL A 161 10.47 -22.52 10.52
N HIS A 162 9.34 -21.98 10.98
CA HIS A 162 8.20 -22.79 11.42
C HIS A 162 7.37 -23.35 10.27
N GLU A 163 7.30 -22.63 9.16
CA GLU A 163 6.68 -23.11 7.92
C GLU A 163 7.66 -23.90 7.05
N ALA A 164 8.93 -24.03 7.50
CA ALA A 164 9.99 -24.76 6.80
C ALA A 164 10.19 -24.31 5.34
N LEU A 165 10.10 -22.99 5.07
CA LEU A 165 10.19 -22.45 3.72
C LEU A 165 11.56 -22.75 3.07
N GLY A 166 11.53 -23.20 1.81
CA GLY A 166 12.72 -23.52 1.02
C GLY A 166 13.47 -24.78 1.49
N ARG A 167 12.87 -25.66 2.30
CA ARG A 167 13.53 -26.85 2.84
C ARG A 167 13.34 -28.13 2.02
N ASP A 168 12.40 -28.13 1.11
CA ASP A 168 12.17 -29.22 0.16
C ASP A 168 12.43 -28.78 -1.28
N ASP A 169 12.01 -29.59 -2.26
CA ASP A 169 12.21 -29.29 -3.69
C ASP A 169 11.05 -28.51 -4.30
N ALA A 170 9.95 -28.32 -3.58
CA ALA A 170 8.85 -27.49 -4.02
C ALA A 170 9.20 -26.00 -3.85
N PRO A 171 8.93 -25.14 -4.83
CA PRO A 171 9.20 -23.72 -4.69
C PRO A 171 8.20 -23.08 -3.71
N ASP A 172 8.70 -22.25 -2.79
CA ASP A 172 7.89 -21.51 -1.84
C ASP A 172 7.91 -20.00 -2.15
N ILE A 173 6.93 -19.25 -1.69
CA ILE A 173 6.88 -17.79 -1.76
C ILE A 173 6.72 -17.19 -0.36
N LEU A 174 7.63 -16.30 0.01
CA LEU A 174 7.50 -15.42 1.17
C LEU A 174 7.31 -13.99 0.69
N ASN A 175 6.12 -13.44 0.87
CA ASN A 175 5.82 -12.04 0.61
C ASN A 175 5.94 -11.25 1.91
N VAL A 176 6.79 -10.24 1.93
CA VAL A 176 6.98 -9.35 3.08
C VAL A 176 6.73 -7.92 2.65
N CYS A 177 5.72 -7.26 3.23
CA CYS A 177 5.43 -5.86 2.98
C CYS A 177 5.82 -5.00 4.20
N PHE A 178 6.73 -4.06 3.97
CA PHE A 178 7.12 -3.06 4.95
C PHE A 178 6.25 -1.81 4.75
N ASP A 179 5.16 -1.67 5.51
CA ASP A 179 4.21 -0.56 5.40
C ASP A 179 4.72 0.74 6.04
N ALA A 180 5.70 0.66 6.94
CA ALA A 180 6.22 1.82 7.67
C ALA A 180 6.68 2.97 6.75
N PRO A 181 7.36 2.75 5.60
CA PRO A 181 7.73 3.82 4.67
C PRO A 181 6.53 4.63 4.22
N ARG A 182 5.42 3.99 3.83
CA ARG A 182 4.18 4.68 3.41
C ARG A 182 3.68 5.62 4.51
N ASP A 183 3.57 5.13 5.73
CA ASP A 183 2.94 5.84 6.85
C ASP A 183 3.85 6.96 7.38
N ILE A 184 5.16 6.72 7.42
CA ILE A 184 6.17 7.72 7.81
C ILE A 184 6.23 8.84 6.78
N ILE A 185 6.32 8.51 5.49
CA ILE A 185 6.36 9.50 4.41
C ILE A 185 5.05 10.31 4.36
N ALA A 186 3.90 9.65 4.49
CA ALA A 186 2.62 10.36 4.54
C ALA A 186 2.56 11.37 5.70
N ARG A 187 3.10 11.02 6.87
CA ARG A 187 3.04 11.82 8.10
C ARG A 187 4.08 12.94 8.14
N TYR A 188 5.31 12.66 7.74
CA TYR A 188 6.44 13.59 7.90
C TYR A 188 6.87 14.24 6.59
N GLY A 189 6.57 13.62 5.46
CA GLY A 189 6.99 14.01 4.11
C GLY A 189 8.26 13.27 3.66
N PRO A 190 8.43 13.06 2.35
CA PRO A 190 9.58 12.31 1.81
C PRO A 190 10.92 13.02 2.02
N GLU A 191 10.93 14.35 2.17
CA GLU A 191 12.14 15.14 2.40
C GLU A 191 12.45 15.33 3.89
N SER A 192 11.74 14.64 4.79
CA SER A 192 11.97 14.76 6.24
C SER A 192 13.15 13.92 6.71
N VAL A 193 13.73 14.30 7.85
CA VAL A 193 14.77 13.49 8.48
C VAL A 193 14.21 12.15 8.97
N GLU A 194 12.94 12.14 9.36
CA GLU A 194 12.23 10.94 9.78
C GLU A 194 12.12 9.92 8.64
N ALA A 195 11.83 10.38 7.42
CA ALA A 195 11.82 9.52 6.24
C ALA A 195 13.23 9.03 5.88
N GLU A 196 14.24 9.90 5.94
CA GLU A 196 15.64 9.54 5.69
C GLU A 196 16.12 8.49 6.71
N ASP A 197 15.87 8.71 7.99
CA ASP A 197 16.26 7.78 9.06
C ASP A 197 15.55 6.41 8.94
N MET A 198 14.28 6.44 8.60
CA MET A 198 13.51 5.22 8.35
C MET A 198 14.18 4.36 7.27
N PHE A 199 14.68 4.94 6.18
CA PHE A 199 15.36 4.18 5.14
C PHE A 199 16.69 3.58 5.63
N TYR A 200 17.48 4.29 6.45
CA TYR A 200 18.68 3.69 7.05
C TYR A 200 18.35 2.52 7.98
N GLN A 201 17.28 2.65 8.77
CA GLN A 201 16.86 1.55 9.65
C GLN A 201 16.28 0.37 8.84
N LEU A 202 15.50 0.64 7.80
CA LEU A 202 14.96 -0.39 6.91
C LEU A 202 16.07 -1.17 6.18
N ASP A 203 17.11 -0.47 5.70
CA ASP A 203 18.28 -1.12 5.06
C ASP A 203 18.94 -2.13 6.02
N ARG A 204 19.16 -1.74 7.28
CA ARG A 204 19.67 -2.65 8.30
C ARG A 204 18.74 -3.85 8.53
N THR A 205 17.45 -3.61 8.63
CA THR A 205 16.42 -4.64 8.85
C THR A 205 16.36 -5.62 7.67
N LEU A 206 16.40 -5.10 6.43
CA LEU A 206 16.48 -5.92 5.22
C LEU A 206 17.76 -6.74 5.17
N GLY A 207 18.91 -6.15 5.50
CA GLY A 207 20.18 -6.87 5.57
C GLY A 207 20.14 -8.04 6.54
N ALA A 208 19.53 -7.85 7.72
CA ALA A 208 19.35 -8.91 8.71
C ALA A 208 18.39 -10.01 8.21
N LEU A 209 17.25 -9.65 7.61
CA LEU A 209 16.30 -10.61 7.06
C LEU A 209 16.88 -11.43 5.91
N ILE A 210 17.54 -10.77 4.95
CA ILE A 210 18.20 -11.43 3.82
C ILE A 210 19.29 -12.38 4.31
N GLY A 211 20.18 -11.92 5.20
CA GLY A 211 21.24 -12.76 5.77
C GLY A 211 20.69 -13.97 6.53
N PHE A 212 19.57 -13.81 7.23
CA PHE A 212 18.90 -14.91 7.91
C PHE A 212 18.33 -15.92 6.91
N ILE A 213 17.60 -15.49 5.88
CA ILE A 213 17.02 -16.36 4.86
C ILE A 213 18.13 -17.15 4.15
N VAL A 214 19.21 -16.48 3.72
CA VAL A 214 20.37 -17.13 3.09
C VAL A 214 20.97 -18.20 4.02
N SER A 215 21.08 -17.92 5.31
CA SER A 215 21.60 -18.89 6.29
C SER A 215 20.70 -20.12 6.47
N GLN A 216 19.39 -19.99 6.28
CA GLN A 216 18.41 -21.08 6.47
C GLN A 216 18.20 -21.90 5.19
N VAL A 217 18.21 -21.27 4.03
CA VAL A 217 17.81 -21.86 2.74
C VAL A 217 19.02 -22.11 1.83
N GLY A 218 20.05 -21.27 1.90
CA GLY A 218 21.18 -21.24 0.99
C GLY A 218 21.00 -20.21 -0.13
N GLU A 219 22.07 -19.49 -0.45
CA GLU A 219 22.05 -18.39 -1.42
C GLU A 219 21.59 -18.83 -2.81
N GLU A 220 22.01 -20.01 -3.24
CA GLU A 220 21.71 -20.53 -4.59
C GLU A 220 20.25 -20.96 -4.79
N ARG A 221 19.50 -21.09 -3.69
CA ARG A 221 18.11 -21.54 -3.69
C ARG A 221 17.11 -20.42 -3.50
N VAL A 222 17.56 -19.16 -3.40
CA VAL A 222 16.69 -18.00 -3.12
C VAL A 222 16.75 -17.01 -4.25
N LEU A 223 15.60 -16.54 -4.69
CA LEU A 223 15.44 -15.35 -5.52
C LEU A 223 14.81 -14.24 -4.67
N PHE A 224 15.53 -13.16 -4.45
CA PHE A 224 15.02 -11.96 -3.82
C PHE A 224 14.46 -11.01 -4.89
N VAL A 225 13.29 -10.46 -4.60
CA VAL A 225 12.65 -9.40 -5.40
C VAL A 225 12.29 -8.25 -4.49
N LEU A 226 12.85 -7.07 -4.73
CA LEU A 226 12.57 -5.85 -4.00
C LEU A 226 11.93 -4.83 -4.93
N THR A 227 10.77 -4.34 -4.53
CA THR A 227 10.03 -3.30 -5.25
C THR A 227 9.15 -2.49 -4.31
N SER A 228 8.39 -1.53 -4.86
CA SER A 228 7.34 -0.80 -4.17
C SER A 228 6.07 -0.80 -5.01
N ASP A 229 4.93 -0.61 -4.38
CA ASP A 229 3.62 -0.47 -5.02
C ASP A 229 3.40 0.95 -5.57
N HIS A 230 3.97 1.96 -4.92
CA HIS A 230 3.90 3.36 -5.36
C HIS A 230 5.03 4.20 -4.75
N GLY A 231 5.25 5.38 -5.32
CA GLY A 231 6.05 6.44 -4.74
C GLY A 231 5.19 7.42 -3.92
N SER A 232 5.58 8.69 -3.86
CA SER A 232 4.82 9.71 -3.13
C SER A 232 5.05 11.13 -3.69
N SER A 233 4.07 12.00 -3.48
CA SER A 233 4.25 13.43 -3.80
C SER A 233 5.29 14.08 -2.88
N ALA A 234 5.91 15.17 -3.34
CA ALA A 234 6.67 16.04 -2.45
C ALA A 234 5.81 16.51 -1.27
N SER A 235 6.45 16.86 -0.15
CA SER A 235 5.75 17.37 1.01
C SER A 235 4.95 18.62 0.66
N PHE A 236 3.74 18.70 1.18
CA PHE A 236 2.89 19.88 1.00
C PHE A 236 3.60 21.19 1.36
N ASP A 237 4.38 21.18 2.44
CA ASP A 237 5.12 22.36 2.90
C ASP A 237 6.36 22.69 2.04
N ALA A 238 6.92 21.72 1.32
CA ALA A 238 8.05 21.93 0.44
C ALA A 238 7.67 22.64 -0.86
N VAL A 239 6.40 22.60 -1.23
CA VAL A 239 5.89 23.14 -2.50
C VAL A 239 5.43 24.61 -2.37
N GLY A 240 5.43 25.17 -1.16
CA GLY A 240 5.17 26.59 -0.88
C GLY A 240 3.82 26.87 -0.18
N PRO A 241 3.73 27.98 0.56
CA PRO A 241 2.60 28.32 1.42
C PRO A 241 1.30 28.67 0.68
N GLU A 242 1.35 28.89 -0.63
CA GLU A 242 0.18 29.30 -1.43
C GLU A 242 -0.72 28.12 -1.86
N ARG A 243 -0.34 26.89 -1.57
CA ARG A 243 -1.13 25.73 -1.96
C ARG A 243 -2.10 25.35 -0.86
N GLU A 244 -3.34 25.69 -1.08
CA GLU A 244 -4.46 25.17 -0.26
C GLU A 244 -4.59 23.66 -0.45
N ARG A 245 -4.93 22.94 0.61
CA ARG A 245 -5.32 21.54 0.55
C ARG A 245 -6.64 21.41 -0.20
N PHE A 246 -6.83 20.30 -0.88
CA PHE A 246 -8.07 20.04 -1.59
C PHE A 246 -9.11 19.41 -0.66
N ASN A 247 -10.21 20.12 -0.43
CA ASN A 247 -11.31 19.60 0.36
C ASN A 247 -12.29 18.81 -0.52
N GLY A 248 -12.11 17.48 -0.56
CA GLY A 248 -12.92 16.59 -1.38
C GLY A 248 -14.39 16.51 -0.95
N VAL A 249 -14.68 16.69 0.36
CA VAL A 249 -16.06 16.71 0.88
C VAL A 249 -16.80 17.95 0.38
N GLN A 250 -16.19 19.11 0.51
CA GLN A 250 -16.76 20.36 0.01
C GLN A 250 -16.93 20.33 -1.51
N PHE A 251 -15.90 19.84 -2.23
CA PHE A 251 -15.96 19.67 -3.67
C PHE A 251 -17.14 18.77 -4.09
N SER A 252 -17.30 17.62 -3.47
CA SER A 252 -18.41 16.71 -3.79
C SER A 252 -19.78 17.32 -3.55
N ALA A 253 -19.95 18.12 -2.47
CA ALA A 253 -21.19 18.83 -2.17
C ALA A 253 -21.50 19.90 -3.22
N ILE A 254 -20.49 20.64 -3.69
CA ILE A 254 -20.67 21.67 -4.72
C ILE A 254 -21.03 21.02 -6.08
N VAL A 255 -20.39 19.91 -6.47
CA VAL A 255 -20.75 19.14 -7.67
C VAL A 255 -22.19 18.62 -7.56
N ASN A 256 -22.59 18.10 -6.39
CA ASN A 256 -23.97 17.69 -6.17
C ASN A 256 -24.96 18.85 -6.38
N SER A 257 -24.70 20.00 -5.78
CA SER A 257 -25.55 21.19 -5.92
C SER A 257 -25.66 21.67 -7.37
N PHE A 258 -24.55 21.62 -8.12
CA PHE A 258 -24.56 21.93 -9.55
C PHE A 258 -25.47 21.00 -10.35
N LEU A 259 -25.40 19.68 -10.11
CA LEU A 259 -26.22 18.69 -10.79
C LEU A 259 -27.70 18.81 -10.38
N CYS A 260 -28.01 19.07 -9.11
CA CYS A 260 -29.35 19.34 -8.63
C CYS A 260 -29.95 20.59 -9.32
N ALA A 261 -29.19 21.66 -9.45
CA ALA A 261 -29.64 22.87 -10.12
C ALA A 261 -29.85 22.67 -11.65
N ARG A 262 -29.09 21.76 -12.25
CA ARG A 262 -29.13 21.51 -13.71
C ARG A 262 -30.21 20.52 -14.13
N TYR A 263 -30.40 19.47 -13.34
CA TYR A 263 -31.26 18.34 -13.71
C TYR A 263 -32.39 18.10 -12.73
N GLU A 264 -32.58 19.00 -11.76
CA GLU A 264 -33.46 18.82 -10.61
C GLU A 264 -33.05 17.61 -9.75
N GLY A 265 -33.75 17.34 -8.65
CA GLY A 265 -33.46 16.25 -7.74
C GLY A 265 -32.65 16.69 -6.53
N ASP A 266 -32.51 15.78 -5.54
CA ASP A 266 -31.95 16.12 -4.24
C ASP A 266 -30.52 15.57 -4.07
N ARG A 267 -30.18 14.47 -4.74
CA ARG A 267 -28.90 13.78 -4.51
C ARG A 267 -28.38 13.06 -5.75
N TRP A 268 -27.50 13.75 -6.47
CA TRP A 268 -26.80 13.19 -7.62
C TRP A 268 -25.50 12.52 -7.24
N VAL A 269 -24.77 13.03 -6.22
CA VAL A 269 -23.51 12.47 -5.73
C VAL A 269 -23.80 11.60 -4.52
N THR A 270 -23.59 10.30 -4.64
CA THR A 270 -23.80 9.33 -3.57
C THR A 270 -22.60 9.14 -2.69
N GLY A 271 -21.39 9.47 -3.17
CA GLY A 271 -20.16 9.33 -2.41
C GLY A 271 -18.96 10.00 -3.06
N TYR A 272 -17.96 10.23 -2.21
CA TYR A 272 -16.61 10.68 -2.60
C TYR A 272 -15.58 9.85 -1.82
N SER A 273 -14.63 9.28 -2.51
CA SER A 273 -13.52 8.55 -1.90
C SER A 273 -12.30 8.55 -2.82
N ASN A 274 -11.13 8.86 -2.27
CA ASN A 274 -9.85 8.82 -3.00
C ASN A 274 -9.92 9.52 -4.37
N ARG A 275 -10.39 10.77 -4.39
CA ARG A 275 -10.54 11.60 -5.60
C ARG A 275 -11.49 11.02 -6.65
N ARG A 276 -12.42 10.17 -6.23
CA ARG A 276 -13.44 9.59 -7.09
C ARG A 276 -14.83 10.00 -6.60
N LEU A 277 -15.68 10.47 -7.52
CA LEU A 277 -17.09 10.73 -7.29
C LEU A 277 -17.92 9.56 -7.77
N TYR A 278 -18.97 9.25 -7.04
CA TYR A 278 -19.96 8.22 -7.37
C TYR A 278 -21.30 8.89 -7.55
N PHE A 279 -21.96 8.63 -8.69
CA PHE A 279 -23.26 9.20 -8.98
C PHE A 279 -24.39 8.23 -8.72
N ASP A 280 -25.57 8.78 -8.46
CA ASP A 280 -26.81 8.02 -8.37
C ASP A 280 -27.29 7.64 -9.77
N ARG A 281 -27.07 6.39 -10.12
CA ARG A 281 -27.49 5.84 -11.43
C ARG A 281 -29.00 5.74 -11.56
N ARG A 282 -29.70 5.57 -10.44
CA ARG A 282 -31.15 5.50 -10.40
C ARG A 282 -31.76 6.86 -10.70
N GLU A 283 -31.22 7.93 -10.12
CA GLU A 283 -31.64 9.30 -10.37
C GLU A 283 -31.52 9.65 -11.86
N ALA A 284 -30.41 9.28 -12.51
CA ALA A 284 -30.22 9.48 -13.93
C ALA A 284 -31.28 8.70 -14.75
N PHE A 285 -31.52 7.43 -14.41
CA PHE A 285 -32.50 6.59 -15.11
C PHE A 285 -33.93 7.09 -14.97
N GLU A 286 -34.38 7.45 -13.77
CA GLU A 286 -35.75 7.95 -13.48
C GLU A 286 -36.07 9.25 -14.23
N ARG A 287 -35.00 10.05 -14.53
CA ARG A 287 -35.16 11.30 -15.33
C ARG A 287 -34.90 11.13 -16.80
N GLY A 288 -34.69 9.90 -17.27
CA GLY A 288 -34.42 9.63 -18.68
C GLY A 288 -33.11 10.22 -19.21
N LEU A 289 -32.15 10.49 -18.29
CA LEU A 289 -30.83 11.05 -18.63
C LEU A 289 -29.80 9.96 -18.87
N SER A 290 -28.92 10.20 -19.83
CA SER A 290 -27.73 9.37 -19.99
C SER A 290 -26.75 9.65 -18.86
N LEU A 291 -26.31 8.60 -18.16
CA LEU A 291 -25.26 8.74 -17.15
C LEU A 291 -23.98 9.34 -17.75
N ASP A 292 -23.66 9.02 -19.00
CA ASP A 292 -22.49 9.55 -19.71
C ASP A 292 -22.60 11.07 -19.92
N GLU A 293 -23.80 11.58 -20.19
CA GLU A 293 -24.05 13.02 -20.28
C GLU A 293 -23.84 13.69 -18.91
N VAL A 294 -24.41 13.10 -17.85
CA VAL A 294 -24.22 13.61 -16.47
C VAL A 294 -22.75 13.64 -16.10
N GLN A 295 -22.00 12.57 -16.39
CA GLN A 295 -20.56 12.49 -16.13
C GLN A 295 -19.78 13.60 -16.87
N ARG A 296 -20.05 13.82 -18.16
CA ARG A 296 -19.38 14.87 -18.94
C ARG A 296 -19.69 16.26 -18.42
N ARG A 297 -20.94 16.54 -18.11
CA ARG A 297 -21.35 17.84 -17.54
C ARG A 297 -20.71 18.10 -16.17
N ALA A 298 -20.69 17.08 -15.33
CA ALA A 298 -20.00 17.18 -14.04
C ALA A 298 -18.47 17.34 -14.21
N SER A 299 -17.88 16.70 -15.21
CA SER A 299 -16.45 16.85 -15.55
C SER A 299 -16.12 18.27 -15.99
N ASP A 300 -16.90 18.86 -16.91
CA ASP A 300 -16.72 20.22 -17.40
C ASP A 300 -16.82 21.24 -16.24
N PHE A 301 -17.75 21.02 -15.32
CA PHE A 301 -17.90 21.84 -14.13
C PHE A 301 -16.74 21.67 -13.16
N ALA A 302 -16.33 20.43 -12.90
CA ALA A 302 -15.26 20.10 -11.96
C ALA A 302 -13.91 20.68 -12.40
N LEU A 303 -13.64 20.77 -13.70
CA LEU A 303 -12.40 21.38 -14.23
C LEU A 303 -12.26 22.88 -13.89
N GLN A 304 -13.32 23.55 -13.49
CA GLN A 304 -13.27 24.96 -13.07
C GLN A 304 -12.72 25.16 -11.66
N PHE A 305 -12.57 24.08 -10.89
CA PHE A 305 -12.06 24.19 -9.52
C PHE A 305 -10.55 24.42 -9.49
N ARG A 306 -10.13 25.38 -8.69
CA ARG A 306 -8.71 25.66 -8.49
C ARG A 306 -8.00 24.42 -7.93
N GLY A 307 -6.91 24.01 -8.60
CA GLY A 307 -6.06 22.92 -8.15
C GLY A 307 -6.50 21.54 -8.65
N ILE A 308 -7.53 21.46 -9.49
CA ILE A 308 -7.82 20.28 -10.30
C ILE A 308 -7.05 20.42 -11.62
N ALA A 309 -6.26 19.40 -11.95
CA ALA A 309 -5.50 19.37 -13.20
C ALA A 309 -6.28 18.63 -14.29
N ARG A 310 -6.98 17.57 -13.93
CA ARG A 310 -7.74 16.73 -14.85
C ARG A 310 -8.99 16.16 -14.19
N VAL A 311 -10.00 15.93 -14.97
CA VAL A 311 -11.18 15.15 -14.59
C VAL A 311 -11.45 14.14 -15.69
N VAL A 312 -11.51 12.86 -15.32
CA VAL A 312 -11.73 11.76 -16.26
C VAL A 312 -13.07 11.12 -15.94
N PRO A 313 -14.08 11.33 -16.79
CA PRO A 313 -15.36 10.64 -16.66
C PRO A 313 -15.21 9.16 -17.04
N SER A 314 -15.85 8.28 -16.30
CA SER A 314 -15.71 6.83 -16.48
C SER A 314 -16.22 6.36 -17.86
N CYS A 315 -17.11 7.10 -18.51
CA CYS A 315 -17.54 6.82 -19.87
C CYS A 315 -16.39 6.86 -20.89
N ASP A 316 -15.37 7.68 -20.66
CA ASP A 316 -14.20 7.79 -21.55
C ASP A 316 -13.19 6.63 -21.34
N LEU A 317 -13.34 5.86 -20.25
CA LEU A 317 -12.50 4.70 -19.94
C LEU A 317 -13.06 3.39 -20.50
N ARG A 318 -14.32 3.36 -20.99
CA ARG A 318 -15.04 2.15 -21.37
C ARG A 318 -14.74 1.64 -22.78
N GLY A 319 -13.98 2.32 -23.60
CA GLY A 319 -13.70 1.89 -24.96
C GLY A 319 -12.58 2.67 -25.64
N GLY A 320 -12.10 2.15 -26.77
CA GLY A 320 -11.08 2.79 -27.59
C GLY A 320 -9.65 2.63 -27.05
N ALA A 321 -8.65 3.13 -27.79
CA ALA A 321 -7.27 3.22 -27.34
C ALA A 321 -7.10 4.38 -26.33
N ALA A 322 -6.17 4.25 -25.40
CA ALA A 322 -5.78 5.37 -24.55
C ALA A 322 -5.12 6.46 -25.39
N SER A 323 -5.44 7.72 -25.11
CA SER A 323 -4.89 8.86 -25.86
C SER A 323 -3.40 9.08 -25.58
N ASP A 324 -2.94 8.73 -24.39
CA ASP A 324 -1.59 8.88 -23.92
C ASP A 324 -1.26 7.90 -22.76
N ALA A 325 0.00 7.88 -22.32
CA ALA A 325 0.46 7.02 -21.23
C ALA A 325 -0.27 7.28 -19.91
N TYR A 326 -0.65 8.52 -19.62
CA TYR A 326 -1.41 8.87 -18.43
C TYR A 326 -2.80 8.20 -18.48
N MET A 327 -3.53 8.34 -19.57
CA MET A 327 -4.85 7.72 -19.75
C MET A 327 -4.77 6.19 -19.73
N GLN A 328 -3.66 5.61 -20.20
CA GLN A 328 -3.44 4.17 -20.09
C GLN A 328 -3.30 3.74 -18.62
N ARG A 329 -2.53 4.45 -17.81
CA ARG A 329 -2.41 4.20 -16.36
C ARG A 329 -3.76 4.30 -15.65
N VAL A 330 -4.53 5.37 -15.94
CA VAL A 330 -5.89 5.55 -15.38
C VAL A 330 -6.80 4.40 -15.77
N ARG A 331 -6.75 3.95 -17.02
CA ARG A 331 -7.54 2.83 -17.51
C ARG A 331 -7.15 1.51 -16.85
N ASN A 332 -5.87 1.25 -16.65
CA ASN A 332 -5.39 0.06 -15.96
C ASN A 332 -5.93 -0.05 -14.53
N GLY A 333 -6.13 1.09 -13.85
CA GLY A 333 -6.73 1.17 -12.52
C GLY A 333 -8.26 1.26 -12.49
N TYR A 334 -8.95 1.18 -13.64
CA TYR A 334 -10.39 1.31 -13.71
C TYR A 334 -11.10 -0.04 -13.75
N PHE A 335 -12.03 -0.23 -12.82
CA PHE A 335 -12.93 -1.38 -12.82
C PHE A 335 -14.41 -0.92 -12.84
N PRO A 336 -15.20 -1.23 -13.89
CA PRO A 336 -16.51 -0.62 -14.13
C PRO A 336 -17.52 -0.75 -12.99
N LYS A 337 -17.45 -1.82 -12.20
CA LYS A 337 -18.40 -2.11 -11.11
C LYS A 337 -18.00 -1.50 -9.76
N ARG A 338 -16.77 -0.97 -9.62
CA ARG A 338 -16.24 -0.50 -8.34
C ARG A 338 -15.62 0.89 -8.39
N SER A 339 -15.07 1.28 -9.54
CA SER A 339 -14.51 2.61 -9.73
C SER A 339 -15.62 3.66 -9.79
N GLY A 340 -15.30 4.88 -9.32
CA GLY A 340 -16.21 6.02 -9.37
C GLY A 340 -16.56 6.45 -10.79
N ASP A 341 -17.56 7.29 -10.90
CA ASP A 341 -18.06 7.84 -12.17
C ASP A 341 -17.20 8.98 -12.69
N LEU A 342 -16.54 9.73 -11.81
CA LEU A 342 -15.48 10.69 -12.15
C LEU A 342 -14.22 10.42 -11.35
N LEU A 343 -13.08 10.41 -12.03
CA LEU A 343 -11.77 10.53 -11.40
C LEU A 343 -11.31 11.99 -11.47
N VAL A 344 -10.90 12.54 -10.34
CA VAL A 344 -10.37 13.90 -10.23
C VAL A 344 -8.88 13.80 -9.93
N ASP A 345 -8.05 14.41 -10.77
CA ASP A 345 -6.62 14.50 -10.52
C ASP A 345 -6.23 15.92 -10.15
N LEU A 346 -5.47 16.04 -9.08
CA LEU A 346 -5.03 17.33 -8.57
C LEU A 346 -3.75 17.77 -9.30
N VAL A 347 -3.47 19.06 -9.32
CA VAL A 347 -2.18 19.54 -9.81
C VAL A 347 -1.03 18.89 -9.02
N PRO A 348 0.12 18.61 -9.65
CA PRO A 348 1.25 17.95 -8.98
C PRO A 348 1.60 18.60 -7.65
N GLY A 349 1.81 17.79 -6.61
CA GLY A 349 2.15 18.24 -5.26
C GLY A 349 0.97 18.79 -4.45
N ARG A 350 -0.25 18.85 -4.98
CA ARG A 350 -1.45 19.15 -4.20
C ARG A 350 -2.00 17.86 -3.59
N ILE A 351 -2.37 17.92 -2.33
CA ILE A 351 -2.91 16.77 -1.59
C ILE A 351 -4.32 17.06 -1.08
N GLU A 352 -5.08 16.00 -0.83
CA GLU A 352 -6.37 16.12 -0.14
C GLU A 352 -6.18 16.57 1.31
N GLU A 353 -7.18 17.27 1.83
CA GLU A 353 -7.23 17.67 3.23
C GLU A 353 -7.45 16.44 4.11
N ARG A 354 -6.37 16.03 4.80
CA ARG A 354 -6.39 14.98 5.82
C ARG A 354 -5.53 15.45 6.99
N ALA A 355 -6.05 15.29 8.21
CA ALA A 355 -5.31 15.69 9.40
C ALA A 355 -4.00 14.88 9.51
N GLY A 356 -2.89 15.58 9.77
CA GLY A 356 -1.57 14.96 9.98
C GLY A 356 -0.89 14.43 8.72
N VAL A 357 -1.50 14.49 7.53
CA VAL A 357 -0.92 14.03 6.27
C VAL A 357 -0.18 15.18 5.59
N ARG A 358 1.06 14.95 5.17
CA ARG A 358 1.92 15.93 4.49
C ARG A 358 2.27 15.55 3.06
N SER A 359 2.19 14.27 2.73
CA SER A 359 2.41 13.73 1.40
C SER A 359 1.36 12.68 1.09
N SER A 360 1.04 12.48 -0.16
CA SER A 360 0.07 11.47 -0.58
C SER A 360 0.52 10.79 -1.87
N ALA A 361 -0.01 9.59 -2.09
CA ALA A 361 0.16 8.79 -3.28
C ALA A 361 -1.18 8.58 -4.00
N GLY A 362 -1.16 7.79 -5.08
CA GLY A 362 -2.35 7.35 -5.80
C GLY A 362 -2.72 8.24 -6.98
N SER A 363 -1.78 9.01 -7.51
CA SER A 363 -1.90 9.68 -8.80
C SER A 363 -1.31 8.84 -9.94
N ALA A 364 -1.54 9.24 -11.18
CA ALA A 364 -0.87 8.67 -12.34
C ALA A 364 0.42 9.42 -12.74
N TYR A 365 0.90 10.31 -11.87
CA TYR A 365 2.16 11.05 -12.08
C TYR A 365 3.38 10.15 -11.84
N ASP A 366 4.49 10.48 -12.49
CA ASP A 366 5.70 9.67 -12.42
C ASP A 366 6.27 9.54 -11.00
N TYR A 367 6.11 10.55 -10.13
CA TYR A 367 6.56 10.46 -8.74
C TYR A 367 5.79 9.40 -7.92
N ASP A 368 4.60 8.99 -8.36
CA ASP A 368 3.83 7.91 -7.75
C ASP A 368 4.05 6.56 -8.47
N THR A 369 4.27 6.58 -9.78
CA THR A 369 4.26 5.37 -10.61
C THR A 369 5.65 4.83 -10.95
N HIS A 370 6.71 5.64 -10.78
CA HIS A 370 8.08 5.19 -11.00
C HIS A 370 8.67 4.63 -9.71
N VAL A 371 8.79 3.32 -9.64
CA VAL A 371 9.28 2.57 -8.48
C VAL A 371 10.48 1.72 -8.86
N PRO A 372 11.39 1.39 -7.91
CA PRO A 372 12.52 0.51 -8.18
C PRO A 372 12.05 -0.95 -8.36
N LEU A 373 12.79 -1.71 -9.14
CA LEU A 373 12.71 -3.17 -9.21
C LEU A 373 14.13 -3.74 -9.15
N VAL A 374 14.41 -4.51 -8.11
CA VAL A 374 15.69 -5.21 -7.92
C VAL A 374 15.41 -6.70 -7.79
N MET A 375 16.13 -7.50 -8.55
CA MET A 375 16.08 -8.97 -8.47
C MET A 375 17.48 -9.49 -8.21
N ALA A 376 17.66 -10.41 -7.25
CA ALA A 376 18.96 -10.95 -6.90
C ALA A 376 18.86 -12.43 -6.51
N GLY A 377 19.80 -13.25 -6.96
CA GLY A 377 19.81 -14.70 -6.75
C GLY A 377 19.06 -15.46 -7.85
N GLY A 378 18.71 -16.72 -7.60
CA GLY A 378 17.99 -17.58 -8.55
C GLY A 378 18.70 -17.81 -9.90
N GLY A 379 20.02 -17.65 -9.96
CA GLY A 379 20.78 -17.81 -11.20
C GLY A 379 20.61 -16.67 -12.21
N LEU A 380 20.00 -15.54 -11.82
CA LEU A 380 19.84 -14.39 -12.71
C LEU A 380 21.19 -13.77 -13.08
N PRO A 381 21.38 -13.33 -14.33
CA PRO A 381 22.59 -12.64 -14.74
C PRO A 381 22.70 -11.26 -14.09
N HIS A 382 23.93 -10.81 -13.82
CA HIS A 382 24.16 -9.44 -13.38
C HIS A 382 23.92 -8.48 -14.56
N ALA A 383 22.85 -7.71 -14.49
CA ALA A 383 22.48 -6.75 -15.52
C ALA A 383 21.83 -5.50 -14.90
N ARG A 384 21.88 -4.39 -15.63
CA ARG A 384 21.12 -3.17 -15.32
C ARG A 384 20.24 -2.85 -16.51
N VAL A 385 18.95 -2.81 -16.28
CA VAL A 385 17.95 -2.38 -17.26
C VAL A 385 17.65 -0.91 -17.02
N GLU A 386 17.94 -0.06 -17.99
CA GLU A 386 17.73 1.40 -17.89
C GLU A 386 16.38 1.82 -18.43
N GLU A 387 15.75 0.99 -19.26
CA GLU A 387 14.44 1.26 -19.82
C GLU A 387 13.32 0.97 -18.81
N PRO A 388 12.30 1.85 -18.75
CA PRO A 388 11.15 1.63 -17.88
C PRO A 388 10.43 0.32 -18.23
N VAL A 389 10.10 -0.46 -17.20
CA VAL A 389 9.32 -1.69 -17.32
C VAL A 389 7.98 -1.55 -16.61
N ASP A 390 6.95 -2.27 -17.09
CA ASP A 390 5.66 -2.31 -16.42
C ASP A 390 5.72 -3.29 -15.24
N MET A 391 5.36 -2.84 -14.04
CA MET A 391 5.32 -3.69 -12.85
C MET A 391 4.31 -4.84 -12.97
N ALA A 392 3.30 -4.73 -13.83
CA ALA A 392 2.41 -5.83 -14.16
C ALA A 392 3.12 -7.02 -14.83
N SER A 393 4.34 -6.81 -15.36
CA SER A 393 5.21 -7.87 -15.90
C SER A 393 5.83 -8.75 -14.82
N LEU A 394 5.95 -8.26 -13.58
CA LEU A 394 6.63 -9.00 -12.50
C LEU A 394 5.95 -10.34 -12.19
N PRO A 395 4.63 -10.44 -11.94
CA PRO A 395 3.99 -11.74 -11.66
C PRO A 395 4.10 -12.71 -12.85
N VAL A 396 4.11 -12.22 -14.09
CA VAL A 396 4.29 -13.05 -15.29
C VAL A 396 5.72 -13.58 -15.38
N THR A 397 6.70 -12.74 -15.08
CA THR A 397 8.13 -13.10 -15.02
C THR A 397 8.39 -14.16 -13.95
N LEU A 398 7.85 -13.93 -12.74
CA LEU A 398 7.98 -14.88 -11.63
C LEU A 398 7.28 -16.21 -11.93
N ALA A 399 6.11 -16.20 -12.56
CA ALA A 399 5.44 -17.42 -13.00
C ALA A 399 6.31 -18.23 -13.98
N ARG A 400 6.98 -17.55 -14.92
CA ARG A 400 7.91 -18.19 -15.86
C ARG A 400 9.14 -18.79 -15.16
N ILE A 401 9.73 -18.07 -14.19
CA ILE A 401 10.85 -18.58 -13.38
C ILE A 401 10.43 -19.82 -12.58
N LEU A 402 9.23 -19.80 -11.98
CA LEU A 402 8.68 -20.90 -11.20
C LEU A 402 8.18 -22.08 -12.05
N GLY A 403 8.14 -21.93 -13.39
CA GLY A 403 7.65 -22.97 -14.30
C GLY A 403 6.14 -23.21 -14.19
N ILE A 404 5.37 -22.23 -13.75
CA ILE A 404 3.90 -22.28 -13.60
C ILE A 404 3.20 -21.39 -14.60
N GLN A 405 1.91 -21.57 -14.78
CA GLN A 405 1.09 -20.67 -15.59
C GLN A 405 0.96 -19.30 -14.91
N ARG A 406 0.94 -18.25 -15.73
CA ARG A 406 0.69 -16.90 -15.24
C ARG A 406 -0.68 -16.79 -14.57
N PRO A 407 -0.86 -15.89 -13.59
CA PRO A 407 -2.18 -15.59 -13.03
C PRO A 407 -3.16 -15.15 -14.14
N GLU A 408 -4.42 -15.59 -14.09
CA GLU A 408 -5.41 -15.40 -15.18
C GLU A 408 -5.66 -13.92 -15.50
N ALA A 409 -5.58 -13.04 -14.51
CA ALA A 409 -5.76 -11.61 -14.69
C ALA A 409 -4.49 -10.88 -15.18
N ALA A 410 -3.34 -11.54 -15.25
CA ALA A 410 -2.09 -10.93 -15.69
C ALA A 410 -2.03 -10.89 -17.22
N THR A 411 -2.04 -9.69 -17.79
CA THR A 411 -2.08 -9.44 -19.25
C THR A 411 -0.76 -8.93 -19.81
N ALA A 412 0.20 -8.56 -18.96
CA ALA A 412 1.50 -8.07 -19.37
C ALA A 412 2.39 -9.22 -19.93
N GLU A 413 3.45 -8.86 -20.63
CA GLU A 413 4.50 -9.78 -21.05
C GLU A 413 5.57 -9.94 -19.94
N ALA A 414 6.28 -11.06 -19.94
CA ALA A 414 7.40 -11.26 -19.03
C ALA A 414 8.55 -10.29 -19.33
N LEU A 415 9.32 -9.93 -18.29
CA LEU A 415 10.51 -9.12 -18.46
C LEU A 415 11.56 -9.85 -19.30
N PRO A 416 12.34 -9.16 -20.14
CA PRO A 416 13.32 -9.77 -21.04
C PRO A 416 14.55 -10.35 -20.34
N VAL A 417 14.64 -10.20 -19.03
CA VAL A 417 15.77 -10.71 -18.22
C VAL A 417 15.71 -12.22 -17.97
N VAL A 418 14.69 -12.89 -18.44
CA VAL A 418 14.44 -14.33 -18.25
C VAL A 418 14.19 -14.96 -19.63
N GLU A 419 15.25 -15.20 -20.39
CA GLU A 419 15.19 -16.01 -21.62
C GLU A 419 15.45 -17.49 -21.33
#